data_deff144297f3f61f4e61e68e29f8800e
#
_entry.id   deff144297f3f61f4e61e68e29f8800e
#
_cell.length_a   1.000
_cell.length_b   1.000
_cell.length_c   1.000
_cell.angle_alpha   90.00
_cell.angle_beta   90.00
_cell.angle_gamma   90.00
#
_symmetry.space_group_name_H-M   'P 1'
#
loop_
_entity.id
_entity.type
_entity.pdbx_description
1 polymer ?
#
loop_
_entity_poly.entity_id
_entity_poly.type
_entity_poly.pdbx_seq_one_letter_code
_entity_poly.pdbx_strand_id
1 'polypeptide(L)'
;MRTVSINVSNLCIPCYNRCRYCLLSWDGKTIGVDYPRSEAYARKFYNWLQENRPELNFAFYFGYSMEHPHLLESIDFLREIGSPGGEFLQFDGMKFRKDEEIRELLLNLKARGIKLIDLTFYGTEAYHDQFAARPGDFDYLLRILRIANEVNLDVNAGLALNHENAGQAGELLEQLQRYRLSRVFAFVPHGEGRGENLEPVRFRQSDYDGLPASVKGIFNRQKFRPEGQWVRERRFSTW
;
A
#
# COMPACT_ATOMS: atom_id res chain seq x y z
N MET A 1 -10.09 -22.47 9.86
CA MET A 1 -11.22 -21.56 9.58
C MET A 1 -10.91 -20.75 8.32
N ARG A 2 -11.83 -20.62 7.38
CA ARG A 2 -11.61 -19.87 6.14
C ARG A 2 -11.87 -18.39 6.41
N THR A 3 -10.93 -17.51 6.05
CA THR A 3 -11.07 -16.05 6.16
C THR A 3 -11.55 -15.48 4.83
N VAL A 4 -12.58 -14.65 4.88
CA VAL A 4 -13.09 -13.90 3.74
C VAL A 4 -12.74 -12.43 3.92
N SER A 5 -12.03 -11.86 2.95
CA SER A 5 -11.68 -10.43 2.95
C SER A 5 -12.81 -9.62 2.32
N ILE A 6 -13.23 -8.58 2.99
CA ILE A 6 -14.30 -7.68 2.54
C ILE A 6 -13.74 -6.27 2.47
N ASN A 7 -13.61 -5.75 1.25
CA ASN A 7 -13.24 -4.35 1.04
C ASN A 7 -14.51 -3.50 1.05
N VAL A 8 -14.63 -2.64 2.02
CA VAL A 8 -15.59 -1.56 1.99
C VAL A 8 -14.93 -0.41 1.25
N SER A 9 -15.35 -0.20 0.00
CA SER A 9 -14.79 0.87 -0.84
C SER A 9 -15.14 2.24 -0.29
N ASN A 10 -14.38 2.64 0.67
CA ASN A 10 -14.27 4.01 1.09
C ASN A 10 -13.07 4.58 0.33
N LEU A 11 -13.28 4.92 -0.94
CA LEU A 11 -12.24 5.50 -1.79
C LEU A 11 -11.84 6.85 -1.22
N CYS A 12 -10.88 6.76 -0.37
CA CYS A 12 -10.44 7.82 0.45
C CYS A 12 -9.44 8.66 -0.25
N ILE A 13 -9.87 9.78 -0.45
CA ILE A 13 -9.03 10.82 -0.94
C ILE A 13 -9.24 11.99 0.00
N PRO A 14 -8.29 12.83 0.18
CA PRO A 14 -7.20 13.22 -0.74
C PRO A 14 -5.94 12.33 -0.65
N CYS A 15 -5.33 12.08 -1.83
CA CYS A 15 -3.97 11.59 -1.98
C CYS A 15 -3.13 12.71 -2.63
N TYR A 16 -1.97 13.02 -2.07
CA TYR A 16 -1.11 14.09 -2.57
C TYR A 16 -0.14 13.64 -3.66
N ASN A 17 -0.02 12.32 -3.88
CA ASN A 17 0.72 11.77 -5.00
C ASN A 17 -0.15 11.71 -6.27
N ARG A 18 0.52 11.69 -7.43
CA ARG A 18 -0.10 11.53 -8.77
C ARG A 18 0.59 10.41 -9.54
N CYS A 19 0.82 9.29 -8.84
CA CYS A 19 1.61 8.18 -9.35
C CYS A 19 1.19 7.74 -10.75
N ARG A 20 2.15 7.44 -11.59
CA ARG A 20 1.93 6.99 -12.99
C ARG A 20 1.06 5.72 -13.07
N TYR A 21 1.11 4.87 -12.05
CA TYR A 21 0.39 3.58 -12.02
C TYR A 21 -0.82 3.54 -11.09
N CYS A 22 -1.30 4.66 -10.61
CA CYS A 22 -2.37 4.67 -9.62
C CYS A 22 -3.57 3.81 -10.04
N LEU A 23 -3.80 2.70 -9.31
CA LEU A 23 -4.94 1.80 -9.52
C LEU A 23 -6.29 2.55 -9.46
N LEU A 24 -6.38 3.54 -8.58
CA LEU A 24 -7.59 4.32 -8.36
C LEU A 24 -7.80 5.39 -9.43
N SER A 25 -6.88 5.54 -10.37
CA SER A 25 -6.90 6.58 -11.40
C SER A 25 -7.14 7.98 -10.83
N TRP A 26 -6.56 8.24 -9.65
CA TRP A 26 -6.74 9.48 -8.92
C TRP A 26 -6.36 10.72 -9.74
N ASP A 27 -7.28 11.62 -9.95
CA ASP A 27 -7.14 12.80 -10.82
C ASP A 27 -6.97 14.13 -10.04
N GLY A 28 -6.84 14.06 -8.74
CA GLY A 28 -6.74 15.23 -7.87
C GLY A 28 -8.05 15.69 -7.24
N LYS A 29 -9.17 15.09 -7.62
CA LYS A 29 -10.46 15.43 -7.03
C LYS A 29 -10.72 14.57 -5.79
N THR A 30 -11.26 15.18 -4.75
CA THR A 30 -11.74 14.44 -3.58
C THR A 30 -13.04 13.75 -3.93
N ILE A 31 -13.07 12.43 -3.86
CA ILE A 31 -14.31 11.66 -3.92
C ILE A 31 -14.73 11.44 -2.47
N GLY A 32 -15.72 12.18 -2.01
CA GLY A 32 -16.31 11.99 -0.70
C GLY A 32 -17.16 10.73 -0.69
N VAL A 33 -16.86 9.80 0.20
CA VAL A 33 -17.82 8.78 0.62
C VAL A 33 -18.33 9.22 1.99
N ASP A 34 -19.62 9.19 2.18
CA ASP A 34 -20.23 9.41 3.48
C ASP A 34 -19.80 8.27 4.42
N TYR A 35 -18.78 8.55 5.23
CA TYR A 35 -18.21 7.56 6.14
C TYR A 35 -19.24 7.03 7.14
N PRO A 36 -20.06 7.84 7.83
CA PRO A 36 -21.08 7.33 8.74
C PRO A 36 -22.03 6.33 8.09
N ARG A 37 -22.41 6.58 6.84
CA ARG A 37 -23.26 5.67 6.08
C ARG A 37 -22.52 4.38 5.71
N SER A 38 -21.26 4.48 5.30
CA SER A 38 -20.42 3.32 4.98
C SER A 38 -20.18 2.45 6.21
N GLU A 39 -19.90 3.06 7.37
CA GLU A 39 -19.78 2.35 8.65
C GLU A 39 -21.09 1.66 9.03
N ALA A 40 -22.23 2.35 8.94
CA ALA A 40 -23.52 1.77 9.27
C ALA A 40 -23.85 0.53 8.42
N TYR A 41 -23.53 0.55 7.11
CA TYR A 41 -23.68 -0.61 6.25
C TYR A 41 -22.71 -1.75 6.61
N ALA A 42 -21.45 -1.43 6.87
CA ALA A 42 -20.45 -2.41 7.26
C ALA A 42 -20.83 -3.08 8.60
N ARG A 43 -21.31 -2.31 9.57
CA ARG A 43 -21.78 -2.79 10.87
C ARG A 43 -23.00 -3.70 10.73
N LYS A 44 -24.01 -3.29 9.94
CA LYS A 44 -25.20 -4.11 9.65
C LYS A 44 -24.82 -5.43 8.98
N PHE A 45 -23.90 -5.38 8.02
CA PHE A 45 -23.43 -6.58 7.33
C PHE A 45 -22.60 -7.47 8.25
N TYR A 46 -21.73 -6.91 9.06
CA TYR A 46 -20.98 -7.65 10.08
C TYR A 46 -21.90 -8.40 11.05
N ASN A 47 -22.92 -7.75 11.60
CA ASN A 47 -23.87 -8.38 12.50
C ASN A 47 -24.61 -9.53 11.81
N TRP A 48 -25.07 -9.31 10.58
CA TRP A 48 -25.71 -10.36 9.79
C TRP A 48 -24.79 -11.57 9.56
N LEU A 49 -23.51 -11.33 9.29
CA LEU A 49 -22.51 -12.39 9.13
C LEU A 49 -22.32 -13.20 10.42
N GLN A 50 -22.23 -12.53 11.56
CA GLN A 50 -22.11 -13.21 12.86
C GLN A 50 -23.32 -14.11 13.16
N GLU A 51 -24.51 -13.66 12.80
CA GLU A 51 -25.75 -14.40 13.00
C GLU A 51 -25.94 -15.58 12.03
N ASN A 52 -25.54 -15.40 10.76
CA ASN A 52 -25.89 -16.34 9.69
C ASN A 52 -24.71 -17.18 9.19
N ARG A 53 -23.46 -16.76 9.44
CA ARG A 53 -22.24 -17.42 8.95
C ARG A 53 -21.13 -17.45 10.02
N PRO A 54 -21.43 -17.92 11.25
CA PRO A 54 -20.47 -17.92 12.37
C PRO A 54 -19.25 -18.82 12.13
N GLU A 55 -19.30 -19.71 11.14
CA GLU A 55 -18.19 -20.59 10.74
C GLU A 55 -17.10 -19.87 9.93
N LEU A 56 -17.35 -18.63 9.50
CA LEU A 56 -16.39 -17.86 8.67
C LEU A 56 -15.73 -16.76 9.50
N ASN A 57 -14.45 -16.56 9.28
CA ASN A 57 -13.75 -15.36 9.73
C ASN A 57 -13.84 -14.27 8.66
N PHE A 58 -14.08 -13.05 9.08
CA PHE A 58 -14.16 -11.91 8.19
C PHE A 58 -13.06 -10.89 8.51
N ALA A 59 -12.41 -10.40 7.47
CA ALA A 59 -11.48 -9.28 7.54
C ALA A 59 -12.05 -8.12 6.73
N PHE A 60 -12.44 -7.07 7.42
CA PHE A 60 -12.90 -5.83 6.78
C PHE A 60 -11.73 -4.89 6.55
N TYR A 61 -11.73 -4.25 5.41
CA TYR A 61 -10.78 -3.21 5.06
C TYR A 61 -11.54 -2.00 4.54
N PHE A 62 -11.26 -0.83 5.11
CA PHE A 62 -11.67 0.43 4.51
C PHE A 62 -10.59 0.90 3.54
N GLY A 63 -10.99 1.44 2.40
CA GLY A 63 -10.07 2.00 1.43
C GLY A 63 -9.32 3.22 1.96
N TYR A 64 -8.18 3.49 1.39
CA TYR A 64 -7.11 4.26 2.01
C TYR A 64 -7.05 5.72 1.63
N SER A 65 -7.02 6.58 2.60
CA SER A 65 -6.19 7.77 2.60
C SER A 65 -5.83 8.12 4.02
N MET A 66 -4.56 8.35 4.27
CA MET A 66 -4.09 8.86 5.55
C MET A 66 -4.61 10.28 5.86
N GLU A 67 -5.19 10.94 4.87
CA GLU A 67 -5.80 12.26 4.98
C GLU A 67 -7.33 12.21 5.05
N HIS A 68 -7.92 11.02 5.21
CA HIS A 68 -9.36 10.90 5.38
C HIS A 68 -9.79 11.52 6.71
N PRO A 69 -10.83 12.39 6.72
CA PRO A 69 -11.25 13.06 7.95
C PRO A 69 -11.69 12.11 9.07
N HIS A 70 -12.18 10.92 8.71
CA HIS A 70 -12.63 9.88 9.63
C HIS A 70 -11.67 8.67 9.71
N LEU A 71 -10.36 8.90 9.49
CA LEU A 71 -9.38 7.81 9.55
C LEU A 71 -9.38 7.12 10.92
N LEU A 72 -9.38 7.90 11.99
CA LEU A 72 -9.29 7.35 13.35
C LEU A 72 -10.55 6.59 13.74
N GLU A 73 -11.72 7.10 13.38
CA GLU A 73 -13.00 6.43 13.60
C GLU A 73 -13.07 5.09 12.83
N SER A 74 -12.54 5.07 11.60
CA SER A 74 -12.49 3.82 10.82
C SER A 74 -11.59 2.76 11.45
N ILE A 75 -10.46 3.18 12.03
CA ILE A 75 -9.57 2.27 12.76
C ILE A 75 -10.28 1.74 14.02
N ASP A 76 -10.92 2.62 14.79
CA ASP A 76 -11.63 2.24 16.01
C ASP A 76 -12.76 1.25 15.71
N PHE A 77 -13.54 1.47 14.63
CA PHE A 77 -14.56 0.52 14.18
C PHE A 77 -13.97 -0.83 13.76
N LEU A 78 -12.91 -0.85 12.96
CA LEU A 78 -12.27 -2.11 12.55
C LEU A 78 -11.75 -2.91 13.75
N ARG A 79 -11.24 -2.24 14.76
CA ARG A 79 -10.81 -2.89 16.00
C ARG A 79 -11.99 -3.41 16.84
N GLU A 80 -13.07 -2.64 16.94
CA GLU A 80 -14.29 -3.06 17.63
C GLU A 80 -14.81 -4.40 17.11
N ILE A 81 -14.79 -4.58 15.79
CA ILE A 81 -15.24 -5.83 15.15
C ILE A 81 -14.14 -6.89 15.04
N GLY A 82 -12.97 -6.68 15.65
CA GLY A 82 -11.85 -7.63 15.62
C GLY A 82 -11.23 -7.85 14.24
N SER A 83 -11.36 -6.87 13.33
CA SER A 83 -10.80 -7.00 11.99
C SER A 83 -9.29 -6.75 11.95
N PRO A 84 -8.50 -7.62 11.27
CA PRO A 84 -7.07 -7.40 11.07
C PRO A 84 -6.74 -6.08 10.35
N GLY A 85 -7.67 -5.53 9.54
CA GLY A 85 -7.52 -4.24 8.89
C GLY A 85 -7.37 -3.05 9.85
N GLY A 86 -7.70 -3.23 11.14
CA GLY A 86 -7.45 -2.23 12.19
C GLY A 86 -6.02 -2.22 12.76
N GLU A 87 -5.12 -3.06 12.26
CA GLU A 87 -3.74 -3.17 12.76
C GLU A 87 -2.67 -2.68 11.76
N PHE A 88 -3.07 -2.42 10.54
CA PHE A 88 -2.17 -2.16 9.41
C PHE A 88 -2.67 -0.99 8.56
N LEU A 89 -1.75 -0.13 8.10
CA LEU A 89 -2.04 0.99 7.22
C LEU A 89 -1.03 1.13 6.08
N GLN A 90 -1.56 1.42 4.88
CA GLN A 90 -0.77 1.91 3.76
C GLN A 90 -0.49 3.40 3.97
N PHE A 91 0.79 3.79 4.02
CA PHE A 91 1.20 5.11 4.49
C PHE A 91 1.79 5.96 3.36
N ASP A 92 1.14 5.93 2.19
CA ASP A 92 1.55 6.68 1.00
C ASP A 92 0.62 7.88 0.73
N GLY A 93 1.12 8.88 0.04
CA GLY A 93 0.32 10.01 -0.47
C GLY A 93 -0.22 10.97 0.59
N MET A 94 0.40 11.03 1.74
CA MET A 94 0.07 12.00 2.80
C MET A 94 0.52 13.41 2.43
N LYS A 95 -0.14 14.44 2.97
CA LYS A 95 0.40 15.80 2.92
C LYS A 95 1.75 15.88 3.65
N PHE A 96 2.63 16.78 3.23
CA PHE A 96 3.88 17.02 3.96
C PHE A 96 3.60 17.59 5.34
N ARG A 97 4.25 17.01 6.34
CA ARG A 97 4.18 17.38 7.75
C ARG A 97 5.57 17.62 8.30
N LYS A 98 5.66 18.39 9.39
CA LYS A 98 6.87 18.49 10.21
C LYS A 98 7.09 17.18 10.99
N ASP A 99 8.31 16.97 11.47
CA ASP A 99 8.68 15.76 12.19
C ASP A 99 7.85 15.55 13.47
N GLU A 100 7.52 16.63 14.16
CA GLU A 100 6.67 16.60 15.36
C GLU A 100 5.25 16.12 15.03
N GLU A 101 4.67 16.62 13.93
CA GLU A 101 3.33 16.24 13.47
C GLU A 101 3.30 14.77 12.99
N ILE A 102 4.39 14.30 12.34
CA ILE A 102 4.52 12.88 11.95
C ILE A 102 4.58 12.02 13.22
N ARG A 103 5.41 12.40 14.19
CA ARG A 103 5.58 11.68 15.45
C ARG A 103 4.26 11.58 16.21
N GLU A 104 3.54 12.69 16.36
CA GLU A 104 2.24 12.74 17.02
C GLU A 104 1.23 11.80 16.32
N LEU A 105 1.15 11.86 14.98
CA LEU A 105 0.29 10.98 14.20
C LEU A 105 0.63 9.51 14.44
N LEU A 106 1.90 9.11 14.33
CA LEU A 106 2.34 7.73 14.52
C LEU A 106 2.07 7.22 15.94
N LEU A 107 2.30 8.04 16.96
CA LEU A 107 1.97 7.70 18.35
C LEU A 107 0.47 7.53 18.55
N ASN A 108 -0.35 8.37 17.93
CA ASN A 108 -1.81 8.30 18.00
C ASN A 108 -2.35 7.03 17.32
N LEU A 109 -1.81 6.69 16.15
CA LEU A 109 -2.14 5.45 15.44
C LEU A 109 -1.74 4.22 16.26
N LYS A 110 -0.52 4.22 16.82
CA LYS A 110 -0.02 3.15 17.68
C LYS A 110 -0.89 2.95 18.92
N ALA A 111 -1.30 4.05 19.57
CA ALA A 111 -2.21 3.99 20.73
C ALA A 111 -3.57 3.37 20.37
N ARG A 112 -4.03 3.49 19.12
CA ARG A 112 -5.22 2.84 18.58
C ARG A 112 -5.00 1.39 18.11
N GLY A 113 -3.78 0.87 18.26
CA GLY A 113 -3.45 -0.53 17.96
C GLY A 113 -2.94 -0.78 16.55
N ILE A 114 -2.62 0.25 15.78
CA ILE A 114 -1.85 0.07 14.55
C ILE A 114 -0.46 -0.44 14.94
N LYS A 115 -0.10 -1.58 14.36
CA LYS A 115 1.16 -2.27 14.62
C LYS A 115 2.17 -2.09 13.50
N LEU A 116 1.67 -1.86 12.28
CA LEU A 116 2.46 -1.90 11.06
C LEU A 116 2.00 -0.85 10.07
N ILE A 117 2.96 -0.18 9.44
CA ILE A 117 2.71 0.67 8.27
C ILE A 117 3.49 0.16 7.06
N ASP A 118 2.92 0.30 5.86
CA ASP A 118 3.59 0.03 4.59
C ASP A 118 3.95 1.34 3.89
N LEU A 119 5.17 1.41 3.38
CA LEU A 119 5.67 2.48 2.52
C LEU A 119 6.04 1.91 1.16
N THR A 120 5.74 2.63 0.08
CA THR A 120 6.07 2.21 -1.29
C THR A 120 7.10 3.13 -1.91
N PHE A 121 8.19 2.53 -2.39
CA PHE A 121 9.28 3.22 -3.09
C PHE A 121 9.32 2.82 -4.56
N TYR A 122 9.49 3.81 -5.45
CA TYR A 122 9.48 3.62 -6.91
C TYR A 122 10.86 3.68 -7.55
N GLY A 123 11.91 3.71 -6.77
CA GLY A 123 13.30 3.85 -7.20
C GLY A 123 14.07 4.75 -6.25
N THR A 124 15.25 5.17 -6.63
CA THR A 124 16.01 6.21 -5.92
C THR A 124 15.32 7.56 -6.05
N GLU A 125 15.73 8.55 -5.26
CA GLU A 125 15.07 9.84 -5.06
C GLU A 125 14.49 10.47 -6.34
N ALA A 126 15.34 10.73 -7.33
CA ALA A 126 14.92 11.42 -8.56
C ALA A 126 13.83 10.65 -9.32
N TYR A 127 13.96 9.34 -9.44
CA TYR A 127 12.96 8.51 -10.12
C TYR A 127 11.69 8.38 -9.29
N HIS A 128 11.81 8.21 -7.99
CA HIS A 128 10.67 8.14 -7.08
C HIS A 128 9.80 9.38 -7.18
N ASP A 129 10.39 10.56 -7.03
CA ASP A 129 9.69 11.83 -7.05
C ASP A 129 9.00 12.09 -8.39
N GLN A 130 9.70 11.76 -9.49
CA GLN A 130 9.11 11.82 -10.83
C GLN A 130 7.93 10.87 -10.99
N PHE A 131 8.05 9.65 -10.49
CA PHE A 131 7.02 8.62 -10.61
C PHE A 131 5.77 8.91 -9.74
N ALA A 132 5.99 9.38 -8.53
CA ALA A 132 4.95 9.87 -7.63
C ALA A 132 4.35 11.21 -8.08
N ALA A 133 5.02 11.88 -9.05
CA ALA A 133 4.75 13.26 -9.49
C ALA A 133 4.70 14.23 -8.30
N ARG A 134 5.69 14.10 -7.40
CA ARG A 134 5.74 14.86 -6.15
C ARG A 134 7.18 15.06 -5.68
N PRO A 135 7.80 16.19 -5.99
CA PRO A 135 9.17 16.51 -5.54
C PRO A 135 9.28 16.45 -4.00
N GLY A 136 10.31 15.77 -3.49
CA GLY A 136 10.58 15.60 -2.07
C GLY A 136 9.77 14.47 -1.39
N ASP A 137 9.03 13.66 -2.16
CA ASP A 137 8.26 12.54 -1.59
C ASP A 137 9.18 11.43 -1.06
N PHE A 138 10.28 11.15 -1.75
CA PHE A 138 11.26 10.17 -1.32
C PHE A 138 11.83 10.49 0.07
N ASP A 139 12.35 11.69 0.23
CA ASP A 139 12.89 12.16 1.52
C ASP A 139 11.82 12.18 2.59
N TYR A 140 10.59 12.53 2.23
CA TYR A 140 9.47 12.51 3.17
C TYR A 140 9.17 11.11 3.67
N LEU A 141 9.17 10.10 2.81
CA LEU A 141 9.01 8.70 3.22
C LEU A 141 10.16 8.22 4.11
N LEU A 142 11.42 8.60 3.81
CA LEU A 142 12.56 8.29 4.68
C LEU A 142 12.43 8.95 6.07
N ARG A 143 11.90 10.17 6.13
CA ARG A 143 11.60 10.84 7.42
C ARG A 143 10.52 10.09 8.20
N ILE A 144 9.43 9.66 7.55
CA ILE A 144 8.38 8.84 8.17
C ILE A 144 9.00 7.55 8.72
N LEU A 145 9.83 6.86 7.92
CA LEU A 145 10.47 5.62 8.29
C LEU A 145 11.39 5.80 9.52
N ARG A 146 12.20 6.86 9.55
CA ARG A 146 13.05 7.20 10.68
C ARG A 146 12.22 7.42 11.96
N ILE A 147 11.16 8.25 11.86
CA ILE A 147 10.32 8.58 13.02
C ILE A 147 9.53 7.35 13.49
N ALA A 148 9.05 6.49 12.58
CA ALA A 148 8.41 5.22 12.93
C ALA A 148 9.36 4.31 13.74
N ASN A 149 10.63 4.24 13.34
CA ASN A 149 11.65 3.51 14.10
C ASN A 149 11.86 4.09 15.49
N GLU A 150 11.89 5.43 15.64
CA GLU A 150 12.05 6.11 16.92
C GLU A 150 10.87 5.83 17.89
N VAL A 151 9.64 5.76 17.36
CA VAL A 151 8.45 5.46 18.17
C VAL A 151 8.17 3.94 18.29
N ASN A 152 9.07 3.09 17.78
CA ASN A 152 8.92 1.63 17.77
C ASN A 152 7.61 1.18 17.12
N LEU A 153 7.30 1.70 15.94
CA LEU A 153 6.26 1.21 15.05
C LEU A 153 6.91 0.38 13.94
N ASP A 154 6.32 -0.75 13.60
CA ASP A 154 6.83 -1.61 12.56
C ASP A 154 6.59 -1.01 11.18
N VAL A 155 7.56 -1.20 10.27
CA VAL A 155 7.48 -0.69 8.90
C VAL A 155 7.83 -1.79 7.91
N ASN A 156 7.01 -1.96 6.89
CA ASN A 156 7.38 -2.65 5.67
C ASN A 156 7.75 -1.64 4.58
N ALA A 157 8.69 -2.01 3.73
CA ALA A 157 9.03 -1.24 2.54
C ALA A 157 8.81 -2.07 1.27
N GLY A 158 7.96 -1.59 0.37
CA GLY A 158 7.70 -2.18 -0.93
C GLY A 158 8.49 -1.46 -2.03
N LEU A 159 9.23 -2.20 -2.84
CA LEU A 159 9.92 -1.69 -4.03
C LEU A 159 9.03 -2.01 -5.25
N ALA A 160 8.38 -0.99 -5.81
CA ALA A 160 7.57 -1.12 -7.01
C ALA A 160 8.45 -1.01 -8.24
N LEU A 161 8.68 -2.12 -8.95
CA LEU A 161 9.64 -2.22 -10.04
C LEU A 161 8.97 -2.21 -11.43
N ASN A 162 9.62 -1.52 -12.35
CA ASN A 162 9.34 -1.52 -13.77
C ASN A 162 10.66 -1.55 -14.55
N HIS A 163 10.61 -1.50 -15.90
CA HIS A 163 11.80 -1.53 -16.74
C HIS A 163 12.76 -0.37 -16.50
N GLU A 164 12.25 0.84 -16.22
CA GLU A 164 13.08 2.04 -16.05
C GLU A 164 13.83 2.07 -14.71
N ASN A 165 13.28 1.46 -13.64
CA ASN A 165 13.85 1.52 -12.30
C ASN A 165 14.48 0.21 -11.82
N ALA A 166 14.38 -0.87 -12.58
CA ALA A 166 14.95 -2.18 -12.20
C ALA A 166 16.45 -2.09 -11.88
N GLY A 167 17.20 -1.28 -12.64
CA GLY A 167 18.62 -1.05 -12.41
C GLY A 167 18.96 -0.31 -11.11
N GLN A 168 18.00 0.38 -10.49
CA GLN A 168 18.17 1.13 -9.24
C GLN A 168 17.79 0.29 -8.00
N ALA A 169 17.22 -0.90 -8.20
CA ALA A 169 16.64 -1.69 -7.10
C ALA A 169 17.65 -2.12 -6.04
N GLY A 170 18.90 -2.39 -6.45
CA GLY A 170 20.00 -2.74 -5.53
C GLY A 170 20.38 -1.56 -4.63
N GLU A 171 20.62 -0.40 -5.21
CA GLU A 171 20.95 0.84 -4.49
C GLU A 171 19.83 1.24 -3.53
N LEU A 172 18.59 1.21 -4.00
CA LEU A 172 17.42 1.50 -3.16
C LEU A 172 17.35 0.53 -1.96
N LEU A 173 17.54 -0.76 -2.19
CA LEU A 173 17.54 -1.74 -1.10
C LEU A 173 18.65 -1.45 -0.06
N GLU A 174 19.86 -1.09 -0.50
CA GLU A 174 20.97 -0.72 0.40
C GLU A 174 20.63 0.55 1.22
N GLN A 175 19.99 1.53 0.62
CA GLN A 175 19.54 2.74 1.34
C GLN A 175 18.51 2.38 2.42
N LEU A 176 17.53 1.54 2.10
CA LEU A 176 16.46 1.14 3.01
C LEU A 176 16.96 0.23 4.15
N GLN A 177 17.99 -0.59 3.91
CA GLN A 177 18.60 -1.45 4.93
C GLN A 177 19.28 -0.70 6.07
N ARG A 178 19.47 0.62 5.97
CA ARG A 178 19.97 1.47 7.06
C ARG A 178 18.94 1.70 8.17
N TYR A 179 17.69 1.30 7.93
CA TYR A 179 16.58 1.44 8.85
C TYR A 179 16.11 0.07 9.35
N ARG A 180 15.47 0.06 10.51
CA ARG A 180 14.81 -1.14 11.01
C ARG A 180 13.50 -1.35 10.24
N LEU A 181 13.44 -2.42 9.46
CA LEU A 181 12.28 -2.81 8.69
C LEU A 181 11.82 -4.21 9.11
N SER A 182 10.51 -4.39 9.28
CA SER A 182 9.93 -5.71 9.55
C SER A 182 9.96 -6.58 8.29
N ARG A 183 9.78 -5.95 7.13
CA ARG A 183 9.87 -6.63 5.85
C ARG A 183 10.25 -5.65 4.74
N VAL A 184 11.10 -6.14 3.82
CA VAL A 184 11.30 -5.52 2.50
C VAL A 184 10.84 -6.50 1.45
N PHE A 185 10.12 -6.02 0.44
CA PHE A 185 9.67 -6.84 -0.68
C PHE A 185 9.66 -6.05 -1.98
N ALA A 186 10.00 -6.71 -3.08
CA ALA A 186 9.90 -6.15 -4.42
C ALA A 186 8.68 -6.72 -5.16
N PHE A 187 8.00 -5.90 -5.94
CA PHE A 187 6.83 -6.30 -6.70
C PHE A 187 6.69 -5.51 -8.01
N VAL A 188 5.91 -6.04 -8.93
CA VAL A 188 5.52 -5.35 -10.16
C VAL A 188 4.13 -4.75 -9.94
N PRO A 189 3.93 -3.45 -10.20
CA PRO A 189 2.61 -2.82 -10.15
C PRO A 189 1.59 -3.50 -11.07
N HIS A 190 0.32 -3.50 -10.65
CA HIS A 190 -0.76 -4.04 -11.46
C HIS A 190 -1.05 -3.16 -12.69
N GLY A 191 -1.41 -3.78 -13.80
CA GLY A 191 -1.82 -3.11 -15.04
C GLY A 191 -3.28 -2.64 -15.05
N GLU A 192 -3.81 -2.20 -13.91
CA GLU A 192 -5.20 -1.72 -13.76
C GLU A 192 -5.21 -0.22 -13.49
N GLY A 193 -6.32 0.44 -13.83
CA GLY A 193 -6.42 1.90 -13.72
C GLY A 193 -5.34 2.59 -14.55
N ARG A 194 -4.65 3.59 -14.00
CA ARG A 194 -3.49 4.20 -14.69
C ARG A 194 -2.28 3.27 -14.83
N GLY A 195 -2.31 2.08 -14.25
CA GLY A 195 -1.30 1.06 -14.48
C GLY A 195 -1.16 0.66 -15.95
N GLU A 196 -2.19 0.86 -16.78
CA GLU A 196 -2.10 0.71 -18.23
C GLU A 196 -1.04 1.62 -18.86
N ASN A 197 -0.76 2.78 -18.26
CA ASN A 197 0.29 3.70 -18.70
C ASN A 197 1.71 3.13 -18.49
N LEU A 198 1.85 2.03 -17.75
CA LEU A 198 3.13 1.35 -17.54
C LEU A 198 3.46 0.32 -18.64
N GLU A 199 2.57 0.06 -19.59
CA GLU A 199 2.83 -0.92 -20.66
C GLU A 199 4.14 -0.63 -21.42
N PRO A 200 4.50 0.62 -21.78
CA PRO A 200 5.80 0.92 -22.42
C PRO A 200 7.02 0.60 -21.55
N VAL A 201 6.86 0.68 -20.24
CA VAL A 201 7.93 0.46 -19.25
C VAL A 201 7.71 -0.80 -18.41
N ARG A 202 6.92 -1.72 -18.92
CA ARG A 202 6.60 -2.99 -18.29
C ARG A 202 7.86 -3.73 -17.86
N PHE A 203 7.84 -4.26 -16.65
CA PHE A 203 8.90 -5.10 -16.13
C PHE A 203 9.01 -6.40 -16.94
N ARG A 204 10.21 -6.74 -17.40
CA ARG A 204 10.49 -7.84 -18.33
C ARG A 204 11.28 -8.94 -17.64
N GLN A 205 11.34 -10.13 -18.26
CA GLN A 205 12.17 -11.22 -17.78
C GLN A 205 13.66 -10.82 -17.72
N SER A 206 14.14 -10.08 -18.73
CA SER A 206 15.51 -9.56 -18.76
C SER A 206 15.83 -8.63 -17.58
N ASP A 207 14.85 -7.84 -17.15
CA ASP A 207 15.02 -6.97 -15.98
C ASP A 207 15.15 -7.82 -14.70
N TYR A 208 14.30 -8.83 -14.53
CA TYR A 208 14.41 -9.78 -13.43
C TYR A 208 15.75 -10.52 -13.44
N ASP A 209 16.20 -10.97 -14.61
CA ASP A 209 17.46 -11.71 -14.74
C ASP A 209 18.66 -10.82 -14.38
N GLY A 210 18.58 -9.52 -14.66
CA GLY A 210 19.58 -8.51 -14.32
C GLY A 210 19.57 -8.04 -12.85
N LEU A 211 18.54 -8.37 -12.07
CA LEU A 211 18.49 -7.94 -10.66
C LEU A 211 19.60 -8.56 -9.81
N PRO A 212 20.14 -7.82 -8.83
CA PRO A 212 21.01 -8.38 -7.80
C PRO A 212 20.35 -9.53 -7.06
N ALA A 213 21.16 -10.49 -6.57
CA ALA A 213 20.66 -11.65 -5.81
C ALA A 213 19.85 -11.22 -4.57
N SER A 214 20.28 -10.15 -3.89
CA SER A 214 19.56 -9.57 -2.74
C SER A 214 18.15 -9.13 -3.09
N VAL A 215 17.96 -8.46 -4.22
CA VAL A 215 16.62 -8.01 -4.71
C VAL A 215 15.80 -9.21 -5.16
N LYS A 216 16.40 -10.18 -5.88
CA LYS A 216 15.70 -11.42 -6.24
C LYS A 216 15.17 -12.18 -5.03
N GLY A 217 15.91 -12.16 -3.92
CA GLY A 217 15.53 -12.81 -2.66
C GLY A 217 14.27 -12.24 -2.01
N ILE A 218 13.99 -10.95 -2.21
CA ILE A 218 12.83 -10.26 -1.67
C ILE A 218 11.70 -10.08 -2.68
N PHE A 219 11.87 -10.56 -3.91
CA PHE A 219 10.88 -10.42 -4.96
C PHE A 219 9.64 -11.25 -4.67
N ASN A 220 8.46 -10.65 -4.80
CA ASN A 220 7.18 -11.35 -4.61
C ASN A 220 6.87 -12.26 -5.80
N ARG A 221 7.40 -13.47 -5.79
CA ARG A 221 7.25 -14.45 -6.87
C ARG A 221 5.81 -14.87 -7.14
N GLN A 222 4.90 -14.70 -6.20
CA GLN A 222 3.49 -15.02 -6.41
C GLN A 222 2.81 -14.09 -7.41
N LYS A 223 3.37 -12.88 -7.58
CA LYS A 223 2.86 -11.87 -8.52
C LYS A 223 3.70 -11.75 -9.80
N PHE A 224 4.93 -12.26 -9.79
CA PHE A 224 5.78 -12.30 -10.97
C PHE A 224 5.64 -13.64 -11.68
N ARG A 225 5.17 -13.59 -12.91
CA ARG A 225 5.00 -14.77 -13.77
C ARG A 225 5.67 -14.50 -15.10
N PRO A 226 6.45 -15.47 -15.64
CA PRO A 226 7.01 -15.35 -16.99
C PRO A 226 5.93 -15.00 -18.00
N GLU A 227 6.26 -14.18 -18.99
CA GLU A 227 5.30 -13.68 -19.98
C GLU A 227 4.46 -14.81 -20.62
N GLY A 228 5.09 -15.93 -20.98
CA GLY A 228 4.40 -17.08 -21.52
C GLY A 228 3.37 -17.73 -20.58
N GLN A 229 3.51 -17.57 -19.27
CA GLN A 229 2.52 -18.00 -18.29
C GLN A 229 1.36 -17.01 -18.21
N TRP A 230 1.65 -15.70 -18.22
CA TRP A 230 0.64 -14.65 -18.29
C TRP A 230 -0.26 -14.77 -19.51
N VAL A 231 0.34 -14.98 -20.68
CA VAL A 231 -0.39 -15.14 -21.95
C VAL A 231 -1.29 -16.38 -21.91
N ARG A 232 -0.82 -17.49 -21.34
CA ARG A 232 -1.62 -18.70 -21.19
C ARG A 232 -2.80 -18.51 -20.25
N GLU A 233 -2.59 -17.87 -19.11
CA GLU A 233 -3.64 -17.66 -18.10
C GLU A 233 -4.70 -16.67 -18.57
N ARG A 234 -4.33 -15.57 -19.25
CA ARG A 234 -5.31 -14.65 -19.86
C ARG A 234 -6.22 -15.33 -20.92
N ARG A 235 -5.72 -16.34 -21.62
CA ARG A 235 -6.54 -17.10 -22.60
C ARG A 235 -7.63 -17.96 -21.93
N PHE A 236 -7.49 -18.26 -20.65
CA PHE A 236 -8.44 -19.08 -19.89
C PHE A 236 -9.31 -18.28 -18.90
N SER A 237 -9.06 -17.01 -18.69
CA SER A 237 -9.80 -16.15 -17.75
C SER A 237 -10.84 -15.24 -18.40
N THR A 238 -11.15 -15.42 -19.68
CA THR A 238 -12.30 -14.75 -20.32
C THR A 238 -13.56 -15.57 -20.07
N TRP A 239 -14.13 -15.39 -18.88
CA TRP A 239 -15.50 -15.72 -18.54
C TRP A 239 -16.14 -14.54 -17.82
#